data_20e13987036413f7138ab223b5d61c7e
#
_entry.id   20e13987036413f7138ab223b5d61c7e
#
_cell.length_a   1.000
_cell.length_b   1.000
_cell.length_c   1.000
_cell.angle_alpha   90.00
_cell.angle_beta   90.00
_cell.angle_gamma   90.00
#
_symmetry.space_group_name_H-M   'P 1'
#
loop_
_entity.id
_entity.type
_entity.pdbx_description
1 polymer ?
#
loop_
_entity_poly.entity_id
_entity_poly.type
_entity_poly.pdbx_seq_one_letter_code
_entity_poly.pdbx_strand_id
1 'polypeptide(L)'
;MARILCVDDEPHAARLKCIILETAGHQATPATSLREAVALMESNLYDVVVTDWRLGDACGRDVVIAARKLSDVPVVVISGFVSEAFQAADPLADYYLEKPVNPEELISVVNDLATPGPAQS
;
A
#
# COMPACT_ATOMS: atom_id res chain seq x y z
N MET A 1 -4.89 -14.02 -7.73
CA MET A 1 -3.80 -13.78 -6.78
C MET A 1 -2.97 -12.59 -7.24
N ALA A 2 -2.66 -11.70 -6.32
CA ALA A 2 -1.90 -10.50 -6.64
C ALA A 2 -0.62 -10.43 -5.82
N ARG A 3 0.32 -9.62 -6.27
CA ARG A 3 1.56 -9.33 -5.55
C ARG A 3 1.44 -7.97 -4.91
N ILE A 4 1.58 -7.93 -3.59
CA ILE A 4 1.34 -6.74 -2.79
C ILE A 4 2.60 -6.35 -2.04
N LEU A 5 2.94 -5.07 -2.03
CA LEU A 5 4.01 -4.53 -1.20
C LEU A 5 3.37 -3.82 -0.01
N CYS A 6 3.74 -4.20 1.20
CA CYS A 6 3.20 -3.59 2.42
C CYS A 6 4.31 -2.80 3.13
N VAL A 7 4.15 -1.49 3.20
CA VAL A 7 5.16 -0.58 3.76
C VAL A 7 4.68 -0.04 5.10
N ASP A 8 5.45 -0.28 6.15
CA ASP A 8 5.13 0.18 7.50
C ASP A 8 6.45 0.20 8.28
N ASP A 9 6.77 1.31 8.93
CA ASP A 9 8.03 1.43 9.66
C ASP A 9 8.07 0.56 10.91
N GLU A 10 6.94 0.01 11.32
CA GLU A 10 6.88 -0.97 12.40
C GLU A 10 6.89 -2.38 11.78
N PRO A 11 7.97 -3.16 11.96
CA PRO A 11 8.10 -4.45 11.28
C PRO A 11 6.97 -5.44 11.55
N HIS A 12 6.48 -5.47 12.79
CA HIS A 12 5.37 -6.38 13.12
C HIS A 12 4.09 -5.98 12.41
N ALA A 13 3.85 -4.69 12.27
CA ALA A 13 2.66 -4.19 11.58
C ALA A 13 2.75 -4.49 10.08
N ALA A 14 3.92 -4.32 9.48
CA ALA A 14 4.12 -4.68 8.08
C ALA A 14 3.85 -6.16 7.86
N ARG A 15 4.40 -7.00 8.74
CA ARG A 15 4.22 -8.44 8.63
C ARG A 15 2.77 -8.85 8.83
N LEU A 16 2.08 -8.21 9.76
CA LEU A 16 0.66 -8.51 10.00
C LEU A 16 -0.18 -8.24 8.77
N LYS A 17 0.07 -7.12 8.09
CA LYS A 17 -0.64 -6.80 6.85
C LYS A 17 -0.37 -7.86 5.78
N CYS A 18 0.87 -8.32 5.69
CA CYS A 18 1.21 -9.40 4.77
C CYS A 18 0.43 -10.67 5.09
N ILE A 19 0.36 -11.05 6.35
CA ILE A 19 -0.34 -12.26 6.77
C ILE A 19 -1.83 -12.15 6.42
N ILE A 20 -2.45 -11.00 6.69
CA ILE A 20 -3.84 -10.76 6.36
C ILE A 20 -4.09 -10.98 4.86
N LEU A 21 -3.24 -10.40 4.03
CA LEU A 21 -3.40 -10.50 2.58
C LEU A 21 -3.11 -11.91 2.07
N GLU A 22 -2.17 -12.60 2.71
CA GLU A 22 -1.88 -13.99 2.34
C GLU A 22 -3.05 -14.90 2.63
N THR A 23 -3.85 -14.63 3.66
CA THR A 23 -5.06 -15.42 3.91
C THR A 23 -6.06 -15.30 2.78
N ALA A 24 -5.98 -14.23 2.00
CA ALA A 24 -6.86 -14.02 0.85
C ALA A 24 -6.26 -14.54 -0.45
N GLY A 25 -5.12 -15.22 -0.38
CA GLY A 25 -4.51 -15.84 -1.56
C GLY A 25 -3.52 -14.96 -2.29
N HIS A 26 -3.13 -13.82 -1.73
CA HIS A 26 -2.15 -12.94 -2.35
C HIS A 26 -0.74 -13.26 -1.89
N GLN A 27 0.25 -12.78 -2.63
CA GLN A 27 1.65 -12.79 -2.21
C GLN A 27 1.97 -11.40 -1.69
N ALA A 28 2.43 -11.30 -0.45
CA ALA A 28 2.70 -10.00 0.16
C ALA A 28 4.14 -9.94 0.65
N THR A 29 4.79 -8.81 0.42
CA THR A 29 6.17 -8.56 0.81
C THR A 29 6.21 -7.35 1.75
N PRO A 30 6.83 -7.45 2.91
CA PRO A 30 6.93 -6.30 3.82
C PRO A 30 8.12 -5.42 3.47
N ALA A 31 7.96 -4.13 3.72
CA ALA A 31 9.06 -3.16 3.67
C ALA A 31 8.91 -2.25 4.88
N THR A 32 10.01 -1.90 5.52
CA THR A 32 9.98 -1.14 6.76
C THR A 32 10.53 0.28 6.61
N SER A 33 10.81 0.70 5.40
CA SER A 33 11.27 2.06 5.12
C SER A 33 10.96 2.43 3.69
N LEU A 34 10.97 3.73 3.41
CA LEU A 34 10.82 4.22 2.04
C LEU A 34 11.94 3.67 1.15
N ARG A 35 13.17 3.66 1.65
CA ARG A 35 14.31 3.15 0.88
C ARG A 35 14.09 1.70 0.48
N GLU A 36 13.66 0.86 1.42
CA GLU A 36 13.42 -0.55 1.13
C GLU A 36 12.27 -0.71 0.13
N ALA A 37 11.20 0.06 0.31
CA ALA A 37 10.07 0.01 -0.59
C ALA A 37 10.46 0.38 -2.02
N VAL A 38 11.24 1.43 -2.18
CA VAL A 38 11.71 1.87 -3.50
C VAL A 38 12.57 0.80 -4.15
N ALA A 39 13.51 0.23 -3.38
CA ALA A 39 14.38 -0.83 -3.90
C ALA A 39 13.57 -2.03 -4.38
N LEU A 40 12.55 -2.42 -3.61
CA LEU A 40 11.71 -3.54 -3.98
C LEU A 40 10.87 -3.22 -5.22
N MET A 41 10.36 -2.00 -5.34
CA MET A 41 9.58 -1.60 -6.51
C MET A 41 10.45 -1.51 -7.76
N GLU A 42 11.73 -1.19 -7.60
CA GLU A 42 12.66 -1.17 -8.75
C GLU A 42 12.97 -2.57 -9.26
N SER A 43 12.95 -3.56 -8.37
CA SER A 43 13.36 -4.92 -8.72
C SER A 43 12.20 -5.86 -9.01
N ASN A 44 10.97 -5.48 -8.66
CA ASN A 44 9.81 -6.36 -8.75
C ASN A 44 8.60 -5.59 -9.24
N LEU A 45 7.67 -6.31 -9.86
CA LEU A 45 6.37 -5.76 -10.22
C LEU A 45 5.36 -6.11 -9.14
N TYR A 46 4.62 -5.11 -8.70
CA TYR A 46 3.55 -5.30 -7.72
C TYR A 46 2.23 -4.88 -8.35
N ASP A 47 1.16 -5.50 -7.87
CA ASP A 47 -0.19 -5.15 -8.34
C ASP A 47 -0.81 -4.06 -7.48
N VAL A 48 -0.43 -3.99 -6.20
CA VAL A 48 -0.90 -2.97 -5.27
C VAL A 48 0.20 -2.69 -4.26
N VAL A 49 0.33 -1.44 -3.84
CA VAL A 49 1.20 -1.04 -2.73
C VAL A 49 0.32 -0.53 -1.60
N VAL A 50 0.52 -1.06 -0.40
CA VAL A 50 -0.17 -0.59 0.80
C VAL A 50 0.87 0.06 1.69
N THR A 51 0.66 1.30 2.09
CA THR A 51 1.63 2.03 2.90
C THR A 51 0.98 2.78 4.04
N ASP A 52 1.67 2.84 5.18
CA ASP A 52 1.31 3.75 6.24
C ASP A 52 1.59 5.17 5.78
N TRP A 53 0.83 6.13 6.30
CA TRP A 53 1.09 7.55 6.05
C TRP A 53 2.38 8.00 6.72
N ARG A 54 2.63 7.55 7.94
CA ARG A 54 3.85 7.90 8.68
C ARG A 54 4.86 6.78 8.59
N LEU A 55 6.05 7.09 8.11
CA LEU A 55 7.13 6.12 7.88
C LEU A 55 8.44 6.64 8.50
N GLY A 56 8.42 6.95 9.79
CA GLY A 56 9.61 7.51 10.44
C GLY A 56 9.95 8.87 9.84
N ASP A 57 11.08 8.95 9.15
CA ASP A 57 11.52 10.20 8.52
C ASP A 57 10.80 10.49 7.21
N ALA A 58 10.06 9.54 6.69
CA ALA A 58 9.37 9.67 5.42
C ALA A 58 7.86 9.61 5.63
N CYS A 59 7.13 9.74 4.54
CA CYS A 59 5.67 9.81 4.56
C CYS A 59 5.13 8.92 3.45
N GLY A 60 3.91 8.45 3.63
CA GLY A 60 3.25 7.65 2.58
C GLY A 60 3.16 8.35 1.25
N ARG A 61 3.12 9.70 1.26
CA ARG A 61 3.17 10.47 0.02
C ARG A 61 4.42 10.15 -0.79
N ASP A 62 5.54 9.97 -0.12
CA ASP A 62 6.80 9.64 -0.80
C ASP A 62 6.71 8.29 -1.51
N VAL A 63 5.98 7.35 -0.91
CA VAL A 63 5.73 6.04 -1.53
C VAL A 63 4.86 6.21 -2.77
N VAL A 64 3.83 7.06 -2.69
CA VAL A 64 2.97 7.32 -3.85
C VAL A 64 3.78 7.92 -4.99
N ILE A 65 4.62 8.90 -4.69
CA ILE A 65 5.47 9.55 -5.68
C ILE A 65 6.37 8.51 -6.36
N ALA A 66 7.03 7.66 -5.57
CA ALA A 66 7.92 6.64 -6.11
C ALA A 66 7.15 5.65 -6.99
N ALA A 67 5.98 5.22 -6.53
CA ALA A 67 5.15 4.28 -7.29
C ALA A 67 4.74 4.86 -8.64
N ARG A 68 4.33 6.13 -8.66
CA ARG A 68 3.94 6.79 -9.90
C ARG A 68 5.10 6.88 -10.89
N LYS A 69 6.31 7.11 -10.39
CA LYS A 69 7.50 7.21 -11.24
C LYS A 69 7.92 5.86 -11.79
N LEU A 70 7.79 4.81 -11.00
CA LEU A 70 8.35 3.52 -11.35
C LEU A 70 7.40 2.63 -12.15
N SER A 71 6.11 2.62 -11.86
CA SER A 71 5.22 1.67 -12.50
C SER A 71 3.75 2.06 -12.50
N ASP A 72 3.40 3.19 -11.92
CA ASP A 72 2.00 3.63 -11.83
C ASP A 72 1.10 2.60 -11.13
N VAL A 73 1.68 1.86 -10.20
CA VAL A 73 0.96 0.85 -9.43
C VAL A 73 -0.03 1.54 -8.47
N PRO A 74 -1.23 0.98 -8.28
CA PRO A 74 -2.19 1.55 -7.32
C PRO A 74 -1.63 1.53 -5.89
N VAL A 75 -1.89 2.59 -5.14
CA VAL A 75 -1.39 2.75 -3.77
C VAL A 75 -2.55 2.99 -2.82
N VAL A 76 -2.57 2.21 -1.73
CA VAL A 76 -3.48 2.40 -0.60
C VAL A 76 -2.70 3.02 0.55
N VAL A 77 -3.18 4.13 1.08
CA VAL A 77 -2.56 4.78 2.23
C VAL A 77 -3.41 4.54 3.47
N ILE A 78 -2.75 4.15 4.57
CA ILE A 78 -3.40 3.90 5.85
C ILE A 78 -2.95 4.97 6.83
N SER A 79 -3.90 5.62 7.51
CA SER A 79 -3.59 6.72 8.41
C SER A 79 -4.55 6.74 9.59
N GLY A 80 -4.08 7.18 10.74
CA GLY A 80 -4.94 7.44 11.89
C GLY A 80 -5.80 8.69 11.71
N PHE A 81 -5.42 9.56 10.79
CA PHE A 81 -6.14 10.80 10.50
C PHE A 81 -6.26 10.95 8.99
N VAL A 82 -7.21 10.24 8.41
CA VAL A 82 -7.36 10.17 6.95
C VAL A 82 -7.60 11.54 6.33
N SER A 83 -8.42 12.38 6.97
CA SER A 83 -8.68 13.71 6.41
C SER A 83 -7.41 14.55 6.34
N GLU A 84 -6.54 14.44 7.35
CA GLU A 84 -5.26 15.16 7.36
C GLU A 84 -4.36 14.64 6.24
N ALA A 85 -4.25 13.32 6.12
CA ALA A 85 -3.43 12.70 5.07
C ALA A 85 -3.95 13.08 3.68
N PHE A 86 -5.26 13.06 3.51
CA PHE A 86 -5.88 13.39 2.23
C PHE A 86 -5.60 14.84 1.84
N GLN A 87 -5.72 15.77 2.80
CA GLN A 87 -5.45 17.18 2.54
C GLN A 87 -4.00 17.45 2.20
N ALA A 88 -3.09 16.67 2.77
CA ALA A 88 -1.66 16.85 2.54
C ALA A 88 -1.16 16.07 1.32
N ALA A 89 -2.01 15.26 0.69
CA ALA A 89 -1.59 14.39 -0.39
C ALA A 89 -1.52 15.12 -1.71
N ASP A 90 -0.36 15.01 -2.36
CA ASP A 90 -0.13 15.50 -3.71
C ASP A 90 1.14 14.79 -4.21
N PRO A 91 1.02 13.78 -5.11
CA PRO A 91 -0.22 13.28 -5.70
C PRO A 91 -1.08 12.46 -4.75
N LEU A 92 -2.33 12.31 -5.10
CA LEU A 92 -3.26 11.51 -4.31
C LEU A 92 -2.96 10.02 -4.51
N ALA A 93 -3.16 9.26 -3.43
CA ALA A 93 -3.18 7.81 -3.52
C ALA A 93 -4.50 7.34 -4.14
N ASP A 94 -4.58 6.06 -4.46
CA ASP A 94 -5.79 5.49 -5.05
C ASP A 94 -6.87 5.23 -4.01
N TYR A 95 -6.47 5.03 -2.76
CA TYR A 95 -7.42 4.79 -1.67
C TYR A 95 -6.80 5.16 -0.33
N TYR A 96 -7.63 5.59 0.61
CA TYR A 96 -7.22 5.91 1.98
C TYR A 96 -8.04 5.09 2.96
N LEU A 97 -7.36 4.38 3.86
CA LEU A 97 -7.99 3.62 4.94
C LEU A 97 -7.64 4.24 6.27
N GLU A 98 -8.61 4.27 7.18
CA GLU A 98 -8.41 4.84 8.50
C GLU A 98 -8.07 3.75 9.51
N LYS A 99 -7.13 4.04 10.41
CA LYS A 99 -6.79 3.13 11.50
C LYS A 99 -7.88 3.16 12.58
N PRO A 100 -8.14 2.06 13.24
CA PRO A 100 -7.51 0.75 13.07
C PRO A 100 -7.99 0.06 11.80
N VAL A 101 -7.07 -0.63 11.12
CA VAL A 101 -7.38 -1.26 9.85
C VAL A 101 -8.22 -2.50 10.10
N ASN A 102 -9.36 -2.56 9.43
CA ASN A 102 -10.20 -3.75 9.43
C ASN A 102 -9.64 -4.72 8.38
N PRO A 103 -9.26 -5.96 8.77
CA PRO A 103 -8.69 -6.91 7.81
C PRO A 103 -9.57 -7.17 6.59
N GLU A 104 -10.87 -7.29 6.79
CA GLU A 104 -11.79 -7.53 5.67
C GLU A 104 -11.83 -6.35 4.72
N GLU A 105 -11.78 -5.14 5.26
CA GLU A 105 -11.77 -3.93 4.44
C GLU A 105 -10.47 -3.84 3.66
N LEU A 106 -9.35 -4.13 4.28
CA LEU A 106 -8.05 -4.13 3.60
C LEU A 106 -8.06 -5.11 2.44
N ILE A 107 -8.53 -6.33 2.67
CA ILE A 107 -8.62 -7.35 1.64
C ILE A 107 -9.53 -6.89 0.50
N SER A 108 -10.67 -6.31 0.83
CA SER A 108 -11.63 -5.86 -0.17
C SER A 108 -11.04 -4.76 -1.06
N VAL A 109 -10.40 -3.78 -0.46
CA VAL A 109 -9.79 -2.67 -1.21
C VAL A 109 -8.66 -3.18 -2.11
N VAL A 110 -7.81 -4.05 -1.58
CA VAL A 110 -6.71 -4.62 -2.36
C VAL A 110 -7.26 -5.44 -3.53
N ASN A 111 -8.29 -6.25 -3.29
CA ASN A 111 -8.91 -7.04 -4.35
C ASN A 111 -9.47 -6.14 -5.45
N ASP A 112 -10.11 -5.06 -5.09
CA ASP A 112 -10.70 -4.14 -6.06
C ASP A 112 -9.62 -3.48 -6.92
N LEU A 113 -8.52 -3.07 -6.30
CA LEU A 113 -7.44 -2.40 -7.02
C LEU A 113 -6.60 -3.37 -7.84
N ALA A 114 -6.43 -4.59 -7.38
CA ALA A 114 -5.62 -5.59 -8.07
C ALA A 114 -6.37 -6.23 -9.23
N THR A 115 -7.68 -6.28 -9.14
CA THR A 115 -8.48 -6.91 -10.19
C THR A 115 -8.65 -5.94 -11.35
N PRO A 116 -8.32 -6.35 -12.56
CA PRO A 116 -8.59 -5.52 -13.73
C PRO A 116 -10.09 -5.20 -13.75
N GLY A 117 -10.43 -3.95 -13.98
CA GLY A 117 -11.82 -3.54 -13.92
C GLY A 117 -12.67 -4.24 -14.96
N PRO A 118 -13.96 -4.28 -14.73
CA PRO A 118 -14.86 -4.96 -15.67
C PRO A 118 -14.92 -4.30 -17.02
N ALA A 119 -14.44 -3.11 -17.11
CA ALA A 119 -14.29 -2.45 -18.38
C ALA A 119 -13.38 -3.24 -19.28
N GLN A 120 -12.54 -4.01 -18.65
CA GLN A 120 -11.73 -4.89 -19.38
C GLN A 120 -12.47 -6.07 -19.79
N SER A 121 -13.51 -6.30 -19.25
CA SER A 121 -14.33 -7.40 -19.66
C SER A 121 -15.27 -6.92 -20.72
#